data_c826f35f8e83e50664f64a3273dfead2
#
_entry.id   c826f35f8e83e50664f64a3273dfead2
#
_cell.length_a   1.000
_cell.length_b   1.000
_cell.length_c   1.000
_cell.angle_alpha   90.00
_cell.angle_beta   90.00
_cell.angle_gamma   90.00
#
_symmetry.space_group_name_H-M   'P 1'
#
loop_
_entity.id
_entity.type
_entity.pdbx_description
1 polymer ?
#
loop_
_entity_poly.entity_id
_entity_poly.type
_entity_poly.pdbx_seq_one_letter_code
_entity_poly.pdbx_strand_id
1 'polypeptide(L)'
;NWLAITHSREASQWYADQSPQNQWTLDYPPLFALYEAILSKIAARVDMKIVEETEKDYASVACIRFQRATVIITELASLGTAVKAATAGDAKSALAFAGSGALLLVDHVHFQYNGLLLGLLVYALFMLRRGDHVRAGALFALLCCAKHLFLTLAPVLAAVFVAAHVRPRQDFVKAFLELAGASVAALALGLAPLLVPAWRAGRLGNAMAELAGRLFPFDAR
;
A
#
# COMPACT_ATOMS: atom_id res chain seq x y z
N ASN A 1 0.58 -15.25 -6.75
CA ASN A 1 -0.58 -14.99 -7.63
C ASN A 1 -0.80 -13.50 -7.96
N TRP A 2 -0.55 -12.54 -7.03
CA TRP A 2 -0.79 -11.12 -7.30
C TRP A 2 0.07 -10.56 -8.44
N LEU A 3 1.35 -10.96 -8.52
CA LEU A 3 2.22 -10.63 -9.65
C LEU A 3 1.64 -11.15 -10.97
N ALA A 4 1.08 -12.36 -10.96
CA ALA A 4 0.47 -12.96 -12.15
C ALA A 4 -0.81 -12.21 -12.57
N ILE A 5 -1.72 -11.94 -11.62
CA ILE A 5 -2.95 -11.19 -11.88
C ILE A 5 -2.65 -9.80 -12.46
N THR A 6 -1.72 -9.08 -11.85
CA THR A 6 -1.39 -7.71 -12.28
C THR A 6 -0.54 -7.67 -13.56
N HIS A 7 0.08 -8.78 -13.95
CA HIS A 7 0.83 -8.92 -15.19
C HIS A 7 -0.07 -9.25 -16.38
N SER A 8 -0.99 -10.23 -16.18
CA SER A 8 -1.79 -10.82 -17.25
C SER A 8 -3.07 -10.04 -17.55
N ARG A 9 -3.63 -9.35 -16.57
CA ARG A 9 -4.92 -8.68 -16.67
C ARG A 9 -4.78 -7.18 -16.84
N GLU A 10 -5.74 -6.60 -17.57
CA GLU A 10 -5.89 -5.14 -17.58
C GLU A 10 -6.24 -4.61 -16.19
N ALA A 11 -5.77 -3.41 -15.86
CA ALA A 11 -5.97 -2.83 -14.54
C ALA A 11 -7.45 -2.69 -14.14
N SER A 12 -8.35 -2.50 -15.12
CA SER A 12 -9.80 -2.49 -14.92
C SER A 12 -10.38 -3.82 -14.44
N GLN A 13 -9.62 -4.92 -14.51
CA GLN A 13 -10.04 -6.29 -14.21
C GLN A 13 -9.26 -6.93 -13.05
N TRP A 14 -8.39 -6.20 -12.38
CA TRP A 14 -7.55 -6.77 -11.30
C TRP A 14 -8.36 -7.39 -10.16
N TYR A 15 -9.56 -6.86 -9.90
CA TYR A 15 -10.44 -7.32 -8.80
C TYR A 15 -11.60 -8.19 -9.29
N ALA A 16 -11.73 -8.37 -10.61
CA ALA A 16 -12.79 -9.19 -11.18
C ALA A 16 -12.64 -10.65 -10.72
N ASP A 17 -13.75 -11.24 -10.29
CA ASP A 17 -13.80 -12.65 -9.93
C ASP A 17 -13.89 -13.47 -11.19
N GLN A 18 -12.80 -14.13 -11.57
CA GLN A 18 -12.71 -14.84 -12.83
C GLN A 18 -12.57 -16.34 -12.68
N SER A 19 -12.37 -16.86 -11.46
CA SER A 19 -12.28 -18.30 -11.26
C SER A 19 -12.61 -18.67 -9.81
N PRO A 20 -13.55 -19.61 -9.60
CA PRO A 20 -13.79 -20.22 -8.30
C PRO A 20 -12.56 -20.96 -7.75
N GLN A 21 -11.60 -21.26 -8.63
CA GLN A 21 -10.38 -22.01 -8.33
C GLN A 21 -9.21 -21.11 -7.94
N ASN A 22 -9.31 -19.79 -8.13
CA ASN A 22 -8.22 -18.87 -7.78
C ASN A 22 -8.30 -18.54 -6.28
N GLN A 23 -7.62 -19.35 -5.48
CA GLN A 23 -7.60 -19.27 -4.02
C GLN A 23 -7.00 -17.95 -3.48
N TRP A 24 -6.14 -17.29 -4.27
CA TRP A 24 -5.39 -16.10 -3.87
C TRP A 24 -5.73 -14.89 -4.74
N THR A 25 -6.89 -14.31 -4.48
CA THR A 25 -7.32 -13.09 -5.16
C THR A 25 -6.61 -11.85 -4.63
N LEU A 26 -6.57 -10.78 -5.44
CA LEU A 26 -5.98 -9.51 -5.03
C LEU A 26 -6.94 -8.83 -4.03
N ASP A 27 -6.48 -8.65 -2.78
CA ASP A 27 -7.24 -8.08 -1.67
C ASP A 27 -6.63 -6.81 -1.07
N TYR A 28 -5.59 -6.25 -1.71
CA TYR A 28 -5.01 -4.96 -1.35
C TYR A 28 -5.52 -3.87 -2.29
N PRO A 29 -5.58 -2.59 -1.83
CA PRO A 29 -6.06 -1.47 -2.62
C PRO A 29 -5.22 -1.18 -3.88
N PRO A 30 -5.76 -0.37 -4.83
CA PRO A 30 -5.19 -0.19 -6.16
C PRO A 30 -3.76 0.36 -6.23
N LEU A 31 -3.33 1.17 -5.25
CA LEU A 31 -1.95 1.66 -5.22
C LEU A 31 -0.96 0.52 -5.01
N PHE A 32 -1.31 -0.46 -4.17
CA PHE A 32 -0.47 -1.65 -3.99
C PHE A 32 -0.55 -2.58 -5.20
N ALA A 33 -1.71 -2.71 -5.84
CA ALA A 33 -1.83 -3.45 -7.09
C ALA A 33 -0.94 -2.87 -8.20
N LEU A 34 -0.83 -1.55 -8.29
CA LEU A 34 0.13 -0.88 -9.19
C LEU A 34 1.58 -1.24 -8.86
N TYR A 35 1.94 -1.27 -7.57
CA TYR A 35 3.25 -1.71 -7.12
C TYR A 35 3.54 -3.16 -7.57
N GLU A 36 2.60 -4.09 -7.39
CA GLU A 36 2.70 -5.46 -7.87
C GLU A 36 2.82 -5.52 -9.41
N ALA A 37 2.09 -4.69 -10.14
CA ALA A 37 2.18 -4.59 -11.60
C ALA A 37 3.56 -4.11 -12.08
N ILE A 38 4.22 -3.23 -11.33
CA ILE A 38 5.60 -2.81 -11.63
C ILE A 38 6.57 -3.96 -11.34
N LEU A 39 6.44 -4.62 -10.19
CA LEU A 39 7.27 -5.76 -9.83
C LEU A 39 7.10 -6.94 -10.81
N SER A 40 5.88 -7.17 -11.32
CA SER A 40 5.60 -8.26 -12.25
C SER A 40 6.43 -8.17 -13.54
N LYS A 41 6.70 -6.95 -14.02
CA LYS A 41 7.57 -6.73 -15.19
C LYS A 41 9.03 -7.11 -14.93
N ILE A 42 9.49 -6.96 -13.70
CA ILE A 42 10.83 -7.39 -13.29
C ILE A 42 10.83 -8.90 -13.06
N ALA A 43 9.81 -9.43 -12.39
CA ALA A 43 9.63 -10.85 -12.15
C ALA A 43 9.64 -11.67 -13.45
N ALA A 44 8.93 -11.20 -14.50
CA ALA A 44 8.90 -11.83 -15.82
C ALA A 44 10.29 -11.95 -16.48
N ARG A 45 11.22 -11.04 -16.16
CA ARG A 45 12.61 -11.11 -16.66
C ARG A 45 13.47 -12.08 -15.85
N VAL A 46 13.10 -12.34 -14.60
CA VAL A 46 13.79 -13.30 -13.73
C VAL A 46 13.35 -14.73 -14.07
N ASP A 47 12.04 -14.92 -14.15
CA ASP A 47 11.41 -16.20 -14.52
C ASP A 47 9.95 -15.93 -14.92
N MET A 48 9.62 -16.18 -16.20
CA MET A 48 8.28 -15.93 -16.74
C MET A 48 7.19 -16.69 -15.98
N LYS A 49 7.48 -17.86 -15.43
CA LYS A 49 6.50 -18.66 -14.67
C LYS A 49 6.03 -18.00 -13.38
N ILE A 50 6.75 -17.00 -12.85
CA ILE A 50 6.33 -16.24 -11.68
C ILE A 50 5.06 -15.42 -11.97
N VAL A 51 4.86 -15.03 -13.23
CA VAL A 51 3.76 -14.18 -13.67
C VAL A 51 2.69 -14.92 -14.48
N GLU A 52 2.75 -16.24 -14.55
CA GLU A 52 1.70 -17.08 -15.13
C GLU A 52 0.62 -17.35 -14.10
N GLU A 53 -0.66 -17.13 -14.47
CA GLU A 53 -1.79 -17.53 -13.64
C GLU A 53 -1.95 -19.05 -13.69
N THR A 54 -1.66 -19.73 -12.58
CA THR A 54 -1.77 -21.19 -12.47
C THR A 54 -2.59 -21.56 -11.23
N GLU A 55 -3.23 -22.74 -11.28
CA GLU A 55 -3.98 -23.28 -10.12
C GLU A 55 -3.06 -23.70 -8.96
N LYS A 56 -1.77 -23.94 -9.25
CA LYS A 56 -0.78 -24.39 -8.26
C LYS A 56 0.17 -23.25 -7.90
N ASP A 57 0.51 -23.15 -6.63
CA ASP A 57 1.52 -22.21 -6.14
C ASP A 57 2.87 -22.50 -6.79
N TYR A 58 3.40 -21.50 -7.51
CA TYR A 58 4.72 -21.58 -8.11
C TYR A 58 5.77 -21.08 -7.11
N ALA A 59 6.66 -21.98 -6.69
CA ALA A 59 7.66 -21.74 -5.65
C ALA A 59 9.07 -22.20 -6.04
N SER A 60 9.51 -21.85 -7.25
CA SER A 60 10.90 -22.12 -7.66
C SER A 60 11.89 -21.33 -6.79
N VAL A 61 13.15 -21.79 -6.76
CA VAL A 61 14.24 -21.08 -6.07
C VAL A 61 14.37 -19.64 -6.57
N ALA A 62 14.18 -19.40 -7.88
CA ALA A 62 14.20 -18.07 -8.48
C ALA A 62 13.05 -17.21 -7.97
N CYS A 63 11.83 -17.75 -7.89
CA CYS A 63 10.65 -17.08 -7.35
C CYS A 63 10.86 -16.67 -5.89
N ILE A 64 11.28 -17.61 -5.04
CA ILE A 64 11.53 -17.35 -3.62
C ILE A 64 12.61 -16.28 -3.42
N ARG A 65 13.71 -16.37 -4.16
CA ARG A 65 14.80 -15.37 -4.08
C ARG A 65 14.32 -13.99 -4.56
N PHE A 66 13.55 -13.93 -5.62
CA PHE A 66 12.98 -12.68 -6.12
C PHE A 66 12.07 -12.03 -5.06
N GLN A 67 11.10 -12.77 -4.51
CA GLN A 67 10.19 -12.25 -3.49
C GLN A 67 10.95 -11.76 -2.24
N ARG A 68 11.91 -12.53 -1.73
CA ARG A 68 12.74 -12.09 -0.60
C ARG A 68 13.55 -10.85 -0.90
N ALA A 69 14.17 -10.78 -2.06
CA ALA A 69 14.96 -9.62 -2.45
C ALA A 69 14.11 -8.35 -2.52
N THR A 70 12.91 -8.43 -3.12
CA THR A 70 12.01 -7.27 -3.21
C THR A 70 11.51 -6.81 -1.84
N VAL A 71 11.17 -7.73 -0.94
CA VAL A 71 10.78 -7.41 0.44
C VAL A 71 11.92 -6.70 1.17
N ILE A 72 13.13 -7.29 1.18
CA ILE A 72 14.31 -6.73 1.88
C ILE A 72 14.65 -5.33 1.33
N ILE A 73 14.72 -5.19 0.01
CA ILE A 73 15.10 -3.92 -0.62
C ILE A 73 14.09 -2.82 -0.29
N THR A 74 12.81 -3.10 -0.37
CA THR A 74 11.76 -2.10 -0.12
C THR A 74 11.61 -1.77 1.36
N GLU A 75 11.80 -2.74 2.26
CA GLU A 75 11.85 -2.49 3.69
C GLU A 75 13.03 -1.59 4.05
N LEU A 76 14.22 -1.89 3.59
CA LEU A 76 15.41 -1.05 3.84
C LEU A 76 15.25 0.35 3.25
N ALA A 77 14.71 0.45 2.04
CA ALA A 77 14.49 1.74 1.37
C ALA A 77 13.41 2.59 2.05
N SER A 78 12.39 1.98 2.62
CA SER A 78 11.26 2.68 3.26
C SER A 78 11.44 2.76 4.78
N LEU A 79 11.33 1.65 5.50
CA LEU A 79 11.38 1.63 6.96
C LEU A 79 12.76 2.03 7.50
N GLY A 80 13.83 1.52 6.90
CA GLY A 80 15.21 1.86 7.29
C GLY A 80 15.49 3.35 7.18
N THR A 81 15.09 3.99 6.07
CA THR A 81 15.28 5.43 5.88
C THR A 81 14.36 6.25 6.76
N ALA A 82 13.10 5.84 6.96
CA ALA A 82 12.13 6.52 7.80
C ALA A 82 12.56 6.50 9.28
N VAL A 83 13.01 5.35 9.78
CA VAL A 83 13.52 5.21 11.16
C VAL A 83 14.76 6.06 11.35
N LYS A 84 15.71 6.03 10.41
CA LYS A 84 16.91 6.89 10.45
C LYS A 84 16.54 8.36 10.53
N ALA A 85 15.57 8.83 9.75
CA ALA A 85 15.11 10.21 9.77
C ALA A 85 14.39 10.55 11.10
N ALA A 86 13.51 9.67 11.58
CA ALA A 86 12.71 9.89 12.78
C ALA A 86 13.51 9.87 14.09
N THR A 87 14.63 9.13 14.12
CA THR A 87 15.48 8.93 15.31
C THR A 87 16.81 9.70 15.26
N ALA A 88 16.98 10.56 14.26
CA ALA A 88 18.25 11.26 14.00
C ALA A 88 19.46 10.30 13.89
N GLY A 89 19.21 9.07 13.44
CA GLY A 89 20.26 8.07 13.25
C GLY A 89 20.63 7.27 14.50
N ASP A 90 19.80 7.30 15.56
CA ASP A 90 20.05 6.47 16.75
C ASP A 90 20.09 4.98 16.42
N ALA A 91 21.28 4.39 16.65
CA ALA A 91 21.54 2.99 16.33
C ALA A 91 20.68 1.99 17.12
N LYS A 92 20.30 2.31 18.37
CA LYS A 92 19.47 1.44 19.19
C LYS A 92 18.06 1.31 18.63
N SER A 93 17.47 2.45 18.22
CA SER A 93 16.16 2.45 17.57
C SER A 93 16.19 1.71 16.23
N ALA A 94 17.22 1.92 15.41
CA ALA A 94 17.40 1.20 14.16
C ALA A 94 17.51 -0.32 14.38
N LEU A 95 18.29 -0.74 15.38
CA LEU A 95 18.44 -2.15 15.74
C LEU A 95 17.13 -2.76 16.27
N ALA A 96 16.35 -2.03 17.08
CA ALA A 96 15.06 -2.49 17.56
C ALA A 96 14.06 -2.76 16.41
N PHE A 97 14.07 -1.93 15.37
CA PHE A 97 13.27 -2.17 14.18
C PHE A 97 13.78 -3.36 13.36
N ALA A 98 15.08 -3.40 13.08
CA ALA A 98 15.69 -4.50 12.32
C ALA A 98 15.54 -5.86 13.03
N GLY A 99 15.52 -5.86 14.37
CA GLY A 99 15.33 -7.06 15.21
C GLY A 99 13.86 -7.41 15.48
N SER A 100 12.90 -6.77 14.82
CA SER A 100 11.48 -7.07 15.02
C SER A 100 11.14 -8.48 14.52
N GLY A 101 10.93 -9.43 15.45
CA GLY A 101 10.53 -10.80 15.11
C GLY A 101 9.21 -10.87 14.34
N ALA A 102 8.30 -9.91 14.55
CA ALA A 102 7.04 -9.83 13.82
C ALA A 102 7.27 -9.50 12.32
N LEU A 103 8.12 -8.50 12.02
CA LEU A 103 8.46 -8.18 10.63
C LEU A 103 9.20 -9.32 9.96
N LEU A 104 10.15 -9.93 10.68
CA LEU A 104 10.90 -11.07 10.15
C LEU A 104 9.97 -12.23 9.77
N LEU A 105 9.01 -12.56 10.62
CA LEU A 105 8.07 -13.63 10.34
C LEU A 105 7.11 -13.27 9.19
N VAL A 106 6.48 -12.09 9.26
CA VAL A 106 5.40 -11.73 8.33
C VAL A 106 5.96 -11.30 6.96
N ASP A 107 7.04 -10.54 6.92
CA ASP A 107 7.59 -10.04 5.65
C ASP A 107 8.61 -11.01 5.03
N HIS A 108 9.56 -11.53 5.81
CA HIS A 108 10.63 -12.35 5.23
C HIS A 108 10.28 -13.85 5.10
N VAL A 109 9.29 -14.34 5.86
CA VAL A 109 8.81 -15.74 5.73
C VAL A 109 7.55 -15.82 4.86
N HIS A 110 6.57 -14.92 5.08
CA HIS A 110 5.31 -14.89 4.32
C HIS A 110 5.33 -13.93 3.12
N PHE A 111 6.45 -13.27 2.83
CA PHE A 111 6.65 -12.37 1.69
C PHE A 111 5.62 -11.23 1.61
N GLN A 112 5.27 -10.64 2.77
CA GLN A 112 4.45 -9.44 2.82
C GLN A 112 5.34 -8.18 2.80
N TYR A 113 4.73 -7.03 2.52
CA TYR A 113 5.45 -5.75 2.40
C TYR A 113 5.06 -4.78 3.54
N ASN A 114 4.89 -5.32 4.77
CA ASN A 114 4.54 -4.47 5.92
C ASN A 114 5.66 -3.49 6.27
N GLY A 115 6.93 -3.89 6.14
CA GLY A 115 8.07 -2.99 6.35
C GLY A 115 8.06 -1.79 5.41
N LEU A 116 7.73 -2.00 4.12
CA LEU A 116 7.51 -0.90 3.17
C LEU A 116 6.43 0.06 3.68
N LEU A 117 5.26 -0.47 4.05
CA LEU A 117 4.09 0.31 4.42
C LEU A 117 4.24 0.99 5.80
N LEU A 118 4.84 0.30 6.77
CA LEU A 118 5.19 0.88 8.07
C LEU A 118 6.23 1.99 7.94
N GLY A 119 7.17 1.85 7.01
CA GLY A 119 8.13 2.92 6.69
C GLY A 119 7.42 4.19 6.22
N LEU A 120 6.43 4.08 5.33
CA LEU A 120 5.62 5.21 4.90
C LEU A 120 4.82 5.83 6.08
N LEU A 121 4.28 5.00 6.98
CA LEU A 121 3.60 5.49 8.18
C LEU A 121 4.56 6.24 9.10
N VAL A 122 5.73 5.68 9.41
CA VAL A 122 6.76 6.33 10.24
C VAL A 122 7.16 7.67 9.63
N TYR A 123 7.33 7.73 8.30
CA TYR A 123 7.67 8.96 7.60
C TYR A 123 6.54 10.00 7.64
N ALA A 124 5.27 9.58 7.51
CA ALA A 124 4.13 10.47 7.69
C ALA A 124 4.07 11.05 9.11
N LEU A 125 4.29 10.22 10.15
CA LEU A 125 4.36 10.68 11.55
C LEU A 125 5.56 11.59 11.81
N PHE A 126 6.69 11.34 11.17
CA PHE A 126 7.86 12.23 11.21
C PHE A 126 7.56 13.60 10.61
N MET A 127 6.93 13.65 9.43
CA MET A 127 6.47 14.90 8.81
C MET A 127 5.48 15.64 9.72
N LEU A 128 4.52 14.92 10.31
CA LEU A 128 3.55 15.49 11.25
C LEU A 128 4.26 16.16 12.43
N ARG A 129 5.25 15.49 13.04
CA ARG A 129 6.04 16.05 14.16
C ARG A 129 6.87 17.28 13.74
N ARG A 130 7.24 17.40 12.50
CA ARG A 130 7.97 18.54 11.94
C ARG A 130 7.07 19.72 11.52
N GLY A 131 5.75 19.58 11.69
CA GLY A 131 4.79 20.62 11.31
C GLY A 131 4.38 20.58 9.83
N ASP A 132 4.85 19.60 9.04
CA ASP A 132 4.45 19.42 7.64
C ASP A 132 3.17 18.58 7.56
N HIS A 133 2.09 19.14 8.13
CA HIS A 133 0.85 18.43 8.35
C HIS A 133 0.14 18.05 7.04
N VAL A 134 0.20 18.91 6.04
CA VAL A 134 -0.48 18.71 4.76
C VAL A 134 0.12 17.52 3.99
N ARG A 135 1.47 17.48 3.90
CA ARG A 135 2.13 16.34 3.25
C ARG A 135 1.99 15.06 4.07
N ALA A 136 2.03 15.15 5.41
CA ALA A 136 1.78 14.01 6.28
C ALA A 136 0.38 13.41 6.05
N GLY A 137 -0.66 14.25 5.96
CA GLY A 137 -2.02 13.83 5.66
C GLY A 137 -2.17 13.20 4.27
N ALA A 138 -1.57 13.81 3.24
CA ALA A 138 -1.55 13.27 1.90
C ALA A 138 -0.84 11.90 1.83
N LEU A 139 0.32 11.76 2.49
CA LEU A 139 1.05 10.49 2.54
C LEU A 139 0.25 9.41 3.28
N PHE A 140 -0.42 9.76 4.37
CA PHE A 140 -1.30 8.83 5.08
C PHE A 140 -2.49 8.39 4.20
N ALA A 141 -3.08 9.30 3.44
CA ALA A 141 -4.14 8.99 2.49
C ALA A 141 -3.67 8.01 1.40
N LEU A 142 -2.48 8.21 0.83
CA LEU A 142 -1.85 7.25 -0.08
C LEU A 142 -1.62 5.89 0.56
N LEU A 143 -1.18 5.87 1.82
CA LEU A 143 -0.97 4.64 2.58
C LEU A 143 -2.27 3.83 2.74
N CYS A 144 -3.40 4.50 2.98
CA CYS A 144 -4.71 3.84 3.00
C CYS A 144 -5.08 3.22 1.63
N CYS A 145 -4.64 3.83 0.52
CA CYS A 145 -4.79 3.28 -0.83
C CYS A 145 -3.80 2.15 -1.16
N ALA A 146 -2.78 1.93 -0.32
CA ALA A 146 -1.86 0.80 -0.43
C ALA A 146 -2.30 -0.37 0.44
N LYS A 147 -2.84 -0.11 1.64
CA LYS A 147 -3.38 -1.15 2.53
C LYS A 147 -4.53 -0.58 3.36
N HIS A 148 -5.73 -1.08 3.13
CA HIS A 148 -6.97 -0.60 3.78
C HIS A 148 -6.97 -0.77 5.30
N LEU A 149 -6.15 -1.66 5.86
CA LEU A 149 -5.98 -1.82 7.31
C LEU A 149 -5.60 -0.50 8.00
N PHE A 150 -4.85 0.38 7.34
CA PHE A 150 -4.49 1.69 7.90
C PHE A 150 -5.68 2.63 8.07
N LEU A 151 -6.84 2.36 7.47
CA LEU A 151 -8.08 3.09 7.73
C LEU A 151 -8.51 3.01 9.20
N THR A 152 -8.10 1.98 9.93
CA THR A 152 -8.36 1.87 11.38
C THR A 152 -7.69 2.99 12.18
N LEU A 153 -6.59 3.56 11.67
CA LEU A 153 -5.89 4.70 12.28
C LEU A 153 -6.48 6.06 11.85
N ALA A 154 -7.32 6.08 10.81
CA ALA A 154 -7.81 7.32 10.22
C ALA A 154 -8.57 8.22 11.21
N PRO A 155 -9.47 7.72 12.09
CA PRO A 155 -10.17 8.58 13.04
C PRO A 155 -9.21 9.30 14.01
N VAL A 156 -8.20 8.57 14.51
CA VAL A 156 -7.21 9.12 15.44
C VAL A 156 -6.33 10.15 14.74
N LEU A 157 -5.79 9.81 13.59
CA LEU A 157 -4.92 10.73 12.84
C LEU A 157 -5.68 11.95 12.32
N ALA A 158 -6.94 11.80 11.89
CA ALA A 158 -7.78 12.95 11.53
C ALA A 158 -7.95 13.92 12.72
N ALA A 159 -8.22 13.41 13.92
CA ALA A 159 -8.31 14.24 15.13
C ALA A 159 -6.98 14.96 15.42
N VAL A 160 -5.85 14.26 15.29
CA VAL A 160 -4.51 14.84 15.45
C VAL A 160 -4.24 15.92 14.41
N PHE A 161 -4.55 15.67 13.13
CA PHE A 161 -4.37 16.66 12.07
C PHE A 161 -5.24 17.91 12.28
N VAL A 162 -6.50 17.74 12.68
CA VAL A 162 -7.38 18.87 13.00
C VAL A 162 -6.82 19.66 14.19
N ALA A 163 -6.36 19.00 15.25
CA ALA A 163 -5.79 19.65 16.42
C ALA A 163 -4.47 20.37 16.11
N ALA A 164 -3.59 19.78 15.30
CA ALA A 164 -2.26 20.30 15.02
C ALA A 164 -2.22 21.31 13.86
N HIS A 165 -3.09 21.16 12.86
CA HIS A 165 -3.06 21.98 11.65
C HIS A 165 -4.18 23.02 11.59
N VAL A 166 -5.42 22.62 11.92
CA VAL A 166 -6.60 23.47 11.71
C VAL A 166 -6.82 24.42 12.88
N ARG A 167 -6.88 23.88 14.10
CA ARG A 167 -7.20 24.69 15.32
C ARG A 167 -6.26 25.85 15.61
N PRO A 168 -4.93 25.76 15.42
CA PRO A 168 -4.02 26.86 15.74
C PRO A 168 -4.09 28.02 14.75
N ARG A 169 -4.78 27.88 13.62
CA ARG A 169 -4.79 28.86 12.53
C ARG A 169 -5.97 29.80 12.65
N GLN A 170 -5.74 31.08 12.36
CA GLN A 170 -6.80 32.11 12.37
C GLN A 170 -7.88 31.81 11.30
N ASP A 171 -7.46 31.40 10.11
CA ASP A 171 -8.36 30.94 9.05
C ASP A 171 -8.44 29.40 9.07
N PHE A 172 -9.32 28.88 9.94
CA PHE A 172 -9.51 27.45 10.09
C PHE A 172 -10.14 26.80 8.85
N VAL A 173 -10.97 27.53 8.09
CA VAL A 173 -11.60 27.01 6.88
C VAL A 173 -10.55 26.77 5.81
N LYS A 174 -9.66 27.73 5.58
CA LYS A 174 -8.55 27.60 4.64
C LYS A 174 -7.64 26.44 5.04
N ALA A 175 -7.24 26.37 6.31
CA ALA A 175 -6.39 25.31 6.81
C ALA A 175 -7.04 23.91 6.66
N PHE A 176 -8.34 23.81 6.92
CA PHE A 176 -9.07 22.56 6.68
C PHE A 176 -9.11 22.17 5.20
N LEU A 177 -9.40 23.14 4.31
CA LEU A 177 -9.44 22.90 2.87
C LEU A 177 -8.06 22.50 2.30
N GLU A 178 -6.97 23.09 2.79
CA GLU A 178 -5.60 22.70 2.41
C GLU A 178 -5.33 21.23 2.76
N LEU A 179 -5.62 20.84 3.99
CA LEU A 179 -5.42 19.47 4.46
C LEU A 179 -6.34 18.47 3.75
N ALA A 180 -7.62 18.77 3.72
CA ALA A 180 -8.63 17.92 3.07
C ALA A 180 -8.40 17.80 1.57
N GLY A 181 -8.12 18.90 0.89
CA GLY A 181 -7.83 18.92 -0.55
C GLY A 181 -6.61 18.08 -0.91
N ALA A 182 -5.52 18.20 -0.15
CA ALA A 182 -4.32 17.39 -0.37
C ALA A 182 -4.60 15.90 -0.12
N SER A 183 -5.37 15.57 0.93
CA SER A 183 -5.72 14.18 1.25
C SER A 183 -6.64 13.58 0.18
N VAL A 184 -7.64 14.33 -0.29
CA VAL A 184 -8.55 13.89 -1.38
C VAL A 184 -7.78 13.71 -2.68
N ALA A 185 -6.87 14.63 -3.02
CA ALA A 185 -6.02 14.49 -4.21
C ALA A 185 -5.12 13.24 -4.12
N ALA A 186 -4.58 12.95 -2.94
CA ALA A 186 -3.80 11.76 -2.69
C ALA A 186 -4.63 10.47 -2.81
N LEU A 187 -5.85 10.45 -2.27
CA LEU A 187 -6.80 9.33 -2.44
C LEU A 187 -7.14 9.12 -3.92
N ALA A 188 -7.46 10.19 -4.66
CA ALA A 188 -7.74 10.12 -6.08
C ALA A 188 -6.55 9.55 -6.87
N LEU A 189 -5.33 10.00 -6.55
CA LEU A 189 -4.10 9.47 -7.15
C LEU A 189 -3.88 7.99 -6.81
N GLY A 190 -4.09 7.60 -5.55
CA GLY A 190 -3.92 6.21 -5.10
C GLY A 190 -4.94 5.23 -5.70
N LEU A 191 -6.14 5.71 -6.01
CA LEU A 191 -7.20 4.92 -6.66
C LEU A 191 -7.13 4.97 -8.20
N ALA A 192 -6.45 5.97 -8.78
CA ALA A 192 -6.36 6.18 -10.22
C ALA A 192 -5.92 4.94 -11.03
N PRO A 193 -5.01 4.07 -10.53
CA PRO A 193 -4.58 2.86 -11.25
C PRO A 193 -5.74 1.92 -11.63
N LEU A 194 -6.80 1.91 -10.84
CA LEU A 194 -8.03 1.17 -11.14
C LEU A 194 -9.08 2.04 -11.83
N LEU A 195 -9.34 3.22 -11.27
CA LEU A 195 -10.49 4.04 -11.68
C LEU A 195 -10.38 4.56 -13.12
N VAL A 196 -9.17 4.97 -13.54
CA VAL A 196 -8.96 5.52 -14.88
C VAL A 196 -9.16 4.45 -15.97
N PRO A 197 -8.54 3.26 -15.89
CA PRO A 197 -8.80 2.18 -16.84
C PRO A 197 -10.26 1.71 -16.82
N ALA A 198 -10.86 1.58 -15.64
CA ALA A 198 -12.25 1.14 -15.49
C ALA A 198 -13.25 2.14 -16.11
N TRP A 199 -13.00 3.43 -15.92
CA TRP A 199 -13.80 4.48 -16.57
C TRP A 199 -13.68 4.42 -18.09
N ARG A 200 -12.48 4.30 -18.63
CA ARG A 200 -12.24 4.17 -20.08
C ARG A 200 -12.90 2.93 -20.68
N ALA A 201 -12.95 1.84 -19.92
CA ALA A 201 -13.59 0.60 -20.32
C ALA A 201 -15.12 0.59 -20.11
N GLY A 202 -15.73 1.67 -19.59
CA GLY A 202 -17.16 1.73 -19.31
C GLY A 202 -17.63 0.83 -18.17
N ARG A 203 -16.73 0.33 -17.31
CA ARG A 203 -17.04 -0.63 -16.23
C ARG A 203 -16.75 -0.10 -14.81
N LEU A 204 -16.74 1.23 -14.63
CA LEU A 204 -16.38 1.87 -13.37
C LEU A 204 -17.21 1.33 -12.17
N GLY A 205 -18.54 1.21 -12.34
CA GLY A 205 -19.43 0.70 -11.30
C GLY A 205 -19.08 -0.73 -10.87
N ASN A 206 -18.84 -1.61 -11.84
CA ASN A 206 -18.44 -2.99 -11.58
C ASN A 206 -17.08 -3.06 -10.87
N ALA A 207 -16.09 -2.32 -11.36
CA ALA A 207 -14.75 -2.31 -10.77
C ALA A 207 -14.76 -1.80 -9.32
N MET A 208 -15.59 -0.82 -9.00
CA MET A 208 -15.77 -0.34 -7.63
C MET A 208 -16.46 -1.37 -6.73
N ALA A 209 -17.49 -2.07 -7.22
CA ALA A 209 -18.17 -3.12 -6.48
C ALA A 209 -17.23 -4.31 -6.22
N GLU A 210 -16.46 -4.73 -7.24
CA GLU A 210 -15.45 -5.79 -7.15
C GLU A 210 -14.38 -5.42 -6.11
N LEU A 211 -13.84 -4.19 -6.18
CA LEU A 211 -12.88 -3.69 -5.19
C LEU A 211 -13.47 -3.71 -3.78
N ALA A 212 -14.67 -3.18 -3.59
CA ALA A 212 -15.31 -3.13 -2.28
C ALA A 212 -15.54 -4.53 -1.71
N GLY A 213 -16.00 -5.48 -2.51
CA GLY A 213 -16.20 -6.86 -2.11
C GLY A 213 -14.90 -7.58 -1.72
N ARG A 214 -13.75 -7.20 -2.34
CA ARG A 214 -12.44 -7.74 -1.98
C ARG A 214 -11.86 -7.13 -0.70
N LEU A 215 -12.01 -5.82 -0.52
CA LEU A 215 -11.48 -5.14 0.66
C LEU A 215 -12.34 -5.37 1.91
N PHE A 216 -13.65 -5.57 1.73
CA PHE A 216 -14.64 -5.67 2.81
C PHE A 216 -15.57 -6.86 2.58
N PRO A 217 -15.10 -8.11 2.74
CA PRO A 217 -15.87 -9.33 2.47
C PRO A 217 -16.88 -9.62 3.60
N PHE A 218 -17.84 -8.72 3.86
CA PHE A 218 -18.81 -8.87 4.96
C PHE A 218 -19.86 -9.97 4.70
N ASP A 219 -20.12 -10.30 3.43
CA ASP A 219 -21.12 -11.30 3.02
C ASP A 219 -20.55 -12.72 2.85
N ALA A 220 -19.25 -12.91 3.09
CA ALA A 220 -18.56 -14.20 2.89
C ALA A 220 -18.54 -15.10 4.13
N ARG A 221 -19.61 -15.06 4.96
CA ARG A 221 -19.76 -15.95 6.13
C ARG A 221 -21.04 -16.75 6.07
#